data_ea80c6d36d9fee2c18a480151c730dfc
#
_entry.id   ea80c6d36d9fee2c18a480151c730dfc
#
_cell.length_a   1.000
_cell.length_b   1.000
_cell.length_c   1.000
_cell.angle_alpha   90.00
_cell.angle_beta   90.00
_cell.angle_gamma   90.00
#
_symmetry.space_group_name_H-M   'P 1'
#
loop_
_entity.id
_entity.type
_entity.pdbx_description
1 polymer ?
#
loop_
_entity_poly.entity_id
_entity_poly.type
_entity_poly.pdbx_seq_one_letter_code
_entity_poly.pdbx_strand_id
1 'polypeptide(L)'
;MSPTFRPFVVCADDFGIEPGVDLAIVELARAGRLSATGCLVTAQRFPEAAPQLFTLPIDVGLHLNFTEFLGLPGFYVPLGRLIALSYTRRISRADVRKQINHQLDLFELHVKRAPDFVDGHLHVHQFPVIREELLDALAKRYAGRLPWLRDTKPTRMSSVLPFMQRFKAHVISALGSAELVRLAKQSGAVVNDGFMGAYDFSRPHPAYLTMLGEWLKHARANSVLMTHPAQYASDQLAFGQDRMEEYRVLGGADFAELLTRNHLVVSRLVSERDGSGFRISSRP
;
A
#
# COMPACT_ATOMS: atom_id res chain seq x y z
N MET A 1 35.12 -0.15 4.05
CA MET A 1 33.84 -0.63 4.62
C MET A 1 32.89 -0.87 3.46
N SER A 2 32.31 -2.05 3.34
CA SER A 2 31.29 -2.33 2.33
C SER A 2 30.08 -1.42 2.60
N PRO A 3 29.44 -0.85 1.56
CA PRO A 3 28.27 0.00 1.75
C PRO A 3 27.13 -0.79 2.40
N THR A 4 26.55 -0.25 3.47
CA THR A 4 25.39 -0.86 4.12
C THR A 4 24.15 -0.51 3.33
N PHE A 5 23.48 -1.52 2.76
CA PHE A 5 22.22 -1.35 2.05
C PHE A 5 21.07 -1.12 3.04
N ARG A 6 20.19 -0.18 2.73
CA ARG A 6 19.00 0.12 3.53
C ARG A 6 17.81 -0.67 3.00
N PRO A 7 17.13 -1.49 3.81
CA PRO A 7 15.94 -2.20 3.42
C PRO A 7 14.76 -1.23 3.28
N PHE A 8 13.96 -1.37 2.22
CA PHE A 8 12.71 -0.63 2.04
C PHE A 8 11.67 -1.50 1.32
N VAL A 9 10.41 -1.16 1.48
CA VAL A 9 9.28 -1.90 0.92
C VAL A 9 8.91 -1.32 -0.44
N VAL A 10 8.77 -2.17 -1.45
CA VAL A 10 8.09 -1.85 -2.71
C VAL A 10 6.75 -2.57 -2.70
N CYS A 11 5.66 -1.81 -2.61
CA CYS A 11 4.30 -2.31 -2.47
C CYS A 11 3.48 -2.02 -3.72
N ALA A 12 3.01 -3.07 -4.38
CA ALA A 12 2.06 -2.94 -5.47
C ALA A 12 0.63 -3.00 -4.93
N ASP A 13 -0.15 -1.99 -5.26
CA ASP A 13 -1.56 -1.90 -4.88
C ASP A 13 -2.48 -2.55 -5.92
N ASP A 14 -3.74 -2.75 -5.56
CA ASP A 14 -4.85 -3.17 -6.43
C ASP A 14 -4.80 -4.63 -6.91
N PHE A 15 -4.08 -5.57 -6.26
CA PHE A 15 -4.17 -6.99 -6.62
C PHE A 15 -5.62 -7.48 -6.56
N GLY A 16 -6.05 -8.18 -7.61
CA GLY A 16 -7.42 -8.68 -7.76
C GLY A 16 -8.32 -7.80 -8.65
N ILE A 17 -7.89 -6.60 -9.04
CA ILE A 17 -8.71 -5.69 -9.85
C ILE A 17 -8.82 -6.18 -11.30
N GLU A 18 -7.71 -6.54 -11.93
CA GLU A 18 -7.63 -7.05 -13.31
C GLU A 18 -6.52 -8.08 -13.52
N PRO A 19 -6.65 -9.00 -14.51
CA PRO A 19 -5.64 -10.01 -14.79
C PRO A 19 -4.25 -9.43 -15.07
N GLY A 20 -4.16 -8.33 -15.84
CA GLY A 20 -2.88 -7.71 -16.18
C GLY A 20 -2.16 -7.12 -14.97
N VAL A 21 -2.90 -6.65 -13.96
CA VAL A 21 -2.35 -6.18 -12.67
C VAL A 21 -1.80 -7.37 -11.87
N ASP A 22 -2.60 -8.44 -11.74
CA ASP A 22 -2.19 -9.62 -10.98
C ASP A 22 -0.93 -10.26 -11.58
N LEU A 23 -0.87 -10.42 -12.90
CA LEU A 23 0.29 -10.98 -13.59
C LEU A 23 1.54 -10.13 -13.37
N ALA A 24 1.42 -8.79 -13.47
CA ALA A 24 2.53 -7.88 -13.20
C ALA A 24 3.07 -8.05 -11.78
N ILE A 25 2.16 -8.09 -10.80
CA ILE A 25 2.53 -8.25 -9.39
C ILE A 25 3.23 -9.58 -9.13
N VAL A 26 2.68 -10.67 -9.64
CA VAL A 26 3.27 -12.02 -9.49
C VAL A 26 4.66 -12.11 -10.11
N GLU A 27 4.84 -11.57 -11.30
CA GLU A 27 6.12 -11.60 -12.00
C GLU A 27 7.17 -10.75 -11.29
N LEU A 28 6.82 -9.50 -10.96
CA LEU A 28 7.73 -8.60 -10.25
C LEU A 28 8.10 -9.12 -8.85
N ALA A 29 7.16 -9.77 -8.15
CA ALA A 29 7.43 -10.39 -6.86
C ALA A 29 8.41 -11.57 -6.98
N ARG A 30 8.21 -12.44 -7.98
CA ARG A 30 9.14 -13.55 -8.28
C ARG A 30 10.54 -13.07 -8.68
N ALA A 31 10.60 -11.93 -9.37
CA ALA A 31 11.86 -11.29 -9.75
C ALA A 31 12.53 -10.50 -8.59
N GLY A 32 11.94 -10.49 -7.37
CA GLY A 32 12.46 -9.73 -6.23
C GLY A 32 12.36 -8.21 -6.40
N ARG A 33 11.45 -7.74 -7.27
CA ARG A 33 11.22 -6.32 -7.53
C ARG A 33 10.14 -5.72 -6.64
N LEU A 34 9.29 -6.57 -6.05
CA LEU A 34 8.27 -6.22 -5.06
C LEU A 34 8.51 -7.01 -3.78
N SER A 35 8.12 -6.42 -2.66
CA SER A 35 8.15 -7.06 -1.35
C SER A 35 6.81 -7.00 -0.61
N ALA A 36 5.81 -6.35 -1.19
CA ALA A 36 4.46 -6.29 -0.66
C ALA A 36 3.41 -6.11 -1.77
N THR A 37 2.16 -6.57 -1.51
CA THR A 37 1.00 -6.25 -2.35
C THR A 37 -0.26 -6.05 -1.52
N GLY A 38 -1.05 -5.03 -1.87
CA GLY A 38 -2.36 -4.74 -1.31
C GLY A 38 -3.49 -5.35 -2.14
N CYS A 39 -4.35 -6.15 -1.49
CA CYS A 39 -5.41 -6.91 -2.14
C CYS A 39 -6.76 -6.21 -2.06
N LEU A 40 -7.41 -5.98 -3.21
CA LEU A 40 -8.79 -5.51 -3.33
C LEU A 40 -9.75 -6.70 -3.25
N VAL A 41 -9.98 -7.18 -2.02
CA VAL A 41 -10.79 -8.38 -1.75
C VAL A 41 -12.26 -8.24 -2.17
N THR A 42 -12.73 -7.02 -2.42
CA THR A 42 -14.08 -6.71 -2.90
C THR A 42 -14.21 -6.79 -4.42
N ALA A 43 -13.12 -7.05 -5.13
CA ALA A 43 -13.15 -7.32 -6.56
C ALA A 43 -13.71 -8.72 -6.82
N GLN A 44 -14.67 -8.83 -7.75
CA GLN A 44 -15.37 -10.08 -8.04
C GLN A 44 -14.42 -11.22 -8.42
N ARG A 45 -13.30 -10.91 -9.06
CA ARG A 45 -12.30 -11.91 -9.48
C ARG A 45 -11.24 -12.24 -8.44
N PHE A 46 -11.20 -11.54 -7.30
CA PHE A 46 -10.19 -11.79 -6.27
C PHE A 46 -10.12 -13.25 -5.79
N PRO A 47 -11.24 -13.97 -5.58
CA PRO A 47 -11.21 -15.39 -5.18
C PRO A 47 -10.41 -16.29 -6.14
N GLU A 48 -10.49 -16.02 -7.44
CA GLU A 48 -9.76 -16.74 -8.48
C GLU A 48 -8.28 -16.37 -8.52
N ALA A 49 -7.95 -15.10 -8.25
CA ALA A 49 -6.59 -14.59 -8.27
C ALA A 49 -5.77 -14.96 -7.01
N ALA A 50 -6.41 -14.99 -5.84
CA ALA A 50 -5.77 -15.14 -4.54
C ALA A 50 -4.80 -16.33 -4.40
N PRO A 51 -5.05 -17.53 -4.97
CA PRO A 51 -4.10 -18.65 -4.90
C PRO A 51 -2.70 -18.34 -5.44
N GLN A 52 -2.57 -17.39 -6.36
CA GLN A 52 -1.27 -16.99 -6.92
C GLN A 52 -0.34 -16.38 -5.86
N LEU A 53 -0.91 -15.85 -4.76
CA LEU A 53 -0.18 -15.20 -3.66
C LEU A 53 0.48 -16.20 -2.70
N PHE A 54 0.04 -17.47 -2.67
CA PHE A 54 0.44 -18.41 -1.62
C PHE A 54 1.94 -18.75 -1.62
N THR A 55 2.57 -18.67 -2.77
CA THR A 55 3.99 -19.03 -2.96
C THR A 55 4.91 -17.82 -3.08
N LEU A 56 4.37 -16.61 -3.04
CA LEU A 56 5.18 -15.41 -3.20
C LEU A 56 5.89 -15.03 -1.90
N PRO A 57 7.18 -14.69 -1.95
CA PRO A 57 7.96 -14.32 -0.77
C PRO A 57 7.77 -12.84 -0.38
N ILE A 58 6.53 -12.36 -0.38
CA ILE A 58 6.16 -10.96 -0.13
C ILE A 58 5.15 -10.83 1.01
N ASP A 59 5.00 -9.63 1.56
CA ASP A 59 3.89 -9.30 2.43
C ASP A 59 2.60 -9.15 1.63
N VAL A 60 1.54 -9.81 2.07
CA VAL A 60 0.22 -9.73 1.45
C VAL A 60 -0.73 -9.03 2.41
N GLY A 61 -1.25 -7.88 2.00
CA GLY A 61 -2.08 -7.03 2.84
C GLY A 61 -3.50 -6.83 2.32
N LEU A 62 -4.37 -6.37 3.20
CA LEU A 62 -5.71 -5.92 2.84
C LEU A 62 -5.64 -4.47 2.34
N HIS A 63 -6.00 -4.25 1.07
CA HIS A 63 -6.22 -2.91 0.49
C HIS A 63 -7.67 -2.48 0.70
N LEU A 64 -7.95 -1.85 1.84
CA LEU A 64 -9.30 -1.57 2.34
C LEU A 64 -10.05 -0.62 1.40
N ASN A 65 -11.20 -1.04 0.90
CA ASN A 65 -12.01 -0.30 -0.07
C ASN A 65 -13.34 0.19 0.51
N PHE A 66 -13.60 1.50 0.34
CA PHE A 66 -14.84 2.19 0.71
C PHE A 66 -15.39 3.06 -0.43
N THR A 67 -14.72 3.09 -1.57
CA THR A 67 -15.00 4.08 -2.62
C THR A 67 -15.49 3.50 -3.92
N GLU A 68 -15.12 2.26 -4.24
CA GLU A 68 -15.41 1.66 -5.53
C GLU A 68 -16.20 0.35 -5.40
N PHE A 69 -17.27 0.25 -6.19
CA PHE A 69 -17.96 -1.03 -6.36
C PHE A 69 -17.20 -1.87 -7.40
N LEU A 70 -16.60 -2.97 -6.95
CA LEU A 70 -15.80 -3.88 -7.76
C LEU A 70 -16.46 -5.26 -7.97
N GLY A 71 -17.78 -5.30 -7.89
CA GLY A 71 -18.61 -6.48 -8.15
C GLY A 71 -19.19 -7.14 -6.91
N LEU A 72 -18.63 -6.95 -5.72
CA LEU A 72 -19.22 -7.48 -4.48
C LEU A 72 -20.01 -6.41 -3.72
N PRO A 73 -21.18 -6.78 -3.14
CA PRO A 73 -21.98 -5.85 -2.32
C PRO A 73 -21.20 -5.32 -1.12
N GLY A 74 -21.43 -4.06 -0.78
CA GLY A 74 -20.78 -3.43 0.36
C GLY A 74 -21.22 -1.99 0.55
N PHE A 75 -20.53 -1.30 1.46
CA PHE A 75 -20.73 0.12 1.70
C PHE A 75 -19.68 0.92 0.92
N TYR A 76 -20.11 1.57 -0.17
CA TYR A 76 -19.24 2.37 -1.03
C TYR A 76 -19.76 3.79 -1.16
N VAL A 77 -18.86 4.75 -1.04
CA VAL A 77 -19.18 6.19 -1.08
C VAL A 77 -18.10 6.91 -1.90
N PRO A 78 -18.46 7.75 -2.88
CA PRO A 78 -17.48 8.54 -3.64
C PRO A 78 -16.51 9.29 -2.71
N LEU A 79 -15.21 9.34 -3.06
CA LEU A 79 -14.13 9.80 -2.18
C LEU A 79 -14.42 11.15 -1.50
N GLY A 80 -14.85 12.17 -2.26
CA GLY A 80 -15.14 13.50 -1.69
C GLY A 80 -16.25 13.46 -0.63
N ARG A 81 -17.29 12.65 -0.86
CA ARG A 81 -18.37 12.44 0.11
C ARG A 81 -17.89 11.64 1.32
N LEU A 82 -17.04 10.62 1.09
CA LEU A 82 -16.46 9.83 2.17
C LEU A 82 -15.61 10.70 3.10
N ILE A 83 -14.76 11.57 2.54
CA ILE A 83 -13.98 12.56 3.30
C ILE A 83 -14.92 13.43 4.14
N ALA A 84 -15.92 14.06 3.52
CA ALA A 84 -16.84 14.95 4.22
C ALA A 84 -17.57 14.24 5.38
N LEU A 85 -18.09 13.04 5.14
CA LEU A 85 -18.79 12.25 6.16
C LEU A 85 -17.87 11.80 7.30
N SER A 86 -16.63 11.43 6.99
CA SER A 86 -15.63 11.00 7.98
C SER A 86 -15.20 12.17 8.88
N TYR A 87 -14.87 13.32 8.30
CA TYR A 87 -14.39 14.47 9.04
C TYR A 87 -15.48 15.17 9.85
N THR A 88 -16.72 15.16 9.37
CA THR A 88 -17.87 15.61 10.16
C THR A 88 -18.38 14.56 11.15
N ARG A 89 -17.78 13.36 11.19
CA ARG A 89 -18.19 12.21 12.00
C ARG A 89 -19.64 11.78 11.79
N ARG A 90 -20.17 12.05 10.57
CA ARG A 90 -21.53 11.69 10.17
C ARG A 90 -21.61 10.33 9.46
N ILE A 91 -20.48 9.71 9.17
CA ILE A 91 -20.44 8.33 8.66
C ILE A 91 -20.90 7.36 9.76
N SER A 92 -21.72 6.39 9.39
CA SER A 92 -22.19 5.36 10.32
C SER A 92 -21.05 4.45 10.79
N ARG A 93 -20.74 4.48 12.08
CA ARG A 93 -19.73 3.58 12.68
C ARG A 93 -20.11 2.10 12.48
N ALA A 94 -21.39 1.77 12.53
CA ALA A 94 -21.86 0.41 12.34
C ALA A 94 -21.60 -0.09 10.92
N ASP A 95 -21.87 0.75 9.91
CA ASP A 95 -21.60 0.39 8.50
C ASP A 95 -20.11 0.31 8.22
N VAL A 96 -19.29 1.23 8.76
CA VAL A 96 -17.83 1.17 8.66
C VAL A 96 -17.29 -0.13 9.28
N ARG A 97 -17.70 -0.45 10.50
CA ARG A 97 -17.30 -1.70 11.18
C ARG A 97 -17.71 -2.93 10.40
N LYS A 98 -18.96 -2.97 9.90
CA LYS A 98 -19.46 -4.07 9.06
C LYS A 98 -18.62 -4.24 7.80
N GLN A 99 -18.31 -3.15 7.10
CA GLN A 99 -17.50 -3.15 5.88
C GLN A 99 -16.05 -3.62 6.15
N ILE A 100 -15.41 -3.16 7.22
CA ILE A 100 -14.07 -3.60 7.61
C ILE A 100 -14.07 -5.09 7.91
N ASN A 101 -14.99 -5.56 8.77
CA ASN A 101 -15.04 -6.98 9.11
C ASN A 101 -15.34 -7.85 7.91
N HIS A 102 -16.24 -7.44 7.03
CA HIS A 102 -16.53 -8.17 5.79
C HIS A 102 -15.28 -8.30 4.90
N GLN A 103 -14.49 -7.25 4.74
CA GLN A 103 -13.27 -7.31 3.94
C GLN A 103 -12.18 -8.16 4.62
N LEU A 104 -12.06 -8.12 5.93
CA LEU A 104 -11.16 -9.01 6.68
C LEU A 104 -11.59 -10.48 6.54
N ASP A 105 -12.90 -10.78 6.61
CA ASP A 105 -13.43 -12.13 6.41
C ASP A 105 -13.13 -12.65 4.99
N LEU A 106 -13.34 -11.83 3.96
CA LEU A 106 -13.00 -12.18 2.57
C LEU A 106 -11.50 -12.42 2.39
N PHE A 107 -10.67 -11.57 3.00
CA PHE A 107 -9.22 -11.74 2.95
C PHE A 107 -8.80 -13.09 3.55
N GLU A 108 -9.22 -13.38 4.78
CA GLU A 108 -8.91 -14.64 5.47
C GLU A 108 -9.49 -15.85 4.74
N LEU A 109 -10.69 -15.72 4.18
CA LEU A 109 -11.33 -16.79 3.42
C LEU A 109 -10.51 -17.19 2.18
N HIS A 110 -9.93 -16.21 1.45
CA HIS A 110 -9.26 -16.49 0.18
C HIS A 110 -7.74 -16.58 0.29
N VAL A 111 -7.10 -15.78 1.17
CA VAL A 111 -5.63 -15.81 1.38
C VAL A 111 -5.23 -16.89 2.41
N LYS A 112 -6.19 -17.42 3.21
CA LYS A 112 -6.01 -18.49 4.20
C LYS A 112 -5.11 -18.13 5.39
N ARG A 113 -4.89 -16.84 5.65
CA ARG A 113 -4.13 -16.33 6.79
C ARG A 113 -4.50 -14.87 7.07
N ALA A 114 -4.06 -14.37 8.22
CA ALA A 114 -4.17 -12.95 8.54
C ALA A 114 -3.37 -12.09 7.54
N PRO A 115 -3.79 -10.85 7.27
CA PRO A 115 -2.99 -9.92 6.48
C PRO A 115 -1.68 -9.59 7.17
N ASP A 116 -0.59 -9.48 6.40
CA ASP A 116 0.69 -9.00 6.91
C ASP A 116 0.63 -7.49 7.18
N PHE A 117 -0.18 -6.76 6.40
CA PHE A 117 -0.44 -5.34 6.60
C PHE A 117 -1.87 -4.95 6.19
N VAL A 118 -2.26 -3.75 6.60
CA VAL A 118 -3.50 -3.11 6.11
C VAL A 118 -3.20 -1.68 5.69
N ASP A 119 -3.71 -1.35 4.53
CA ASP A 119 -3.75 0.01 4.01
C ASP A 119 -5.13 0.32 3.40
N GLY A 120 -5.25 1.22 2.44
CA GLY A 120 -6.56 1.48 1.85
C GLY A 120 -6.47 2.14 0.50
N HIS A 121 -7.34 1.70 -0.38
CA HIS A 121 -7.59 2.28 -1.68
C HIS A 121 -7.92 3.77 -1.50
N LEU A 122 -7.25 4.65 -2.26
CA LEU A 122 -7.31 6.11 -2.06
C LEU A 122 -6.98 6.54 -0.60
N HIS A 123 -6.21 5.74 0.11
CA HIS A 123 -5.74 5.98 1.49
C HIS A 123 -6.86 6.16 2.53
N VAL A 124 -8.03 5.55 2.31
CA VAL A 124 -9.21 5.69 3.17
C VAL A 124 -9.01 5.17 4.60
N HIS A 125 -8.07 4.26 4.81
CA HIS A 125 -7.76 3.64 6.11
C HIS A 125 -7.34 4.65 7.18
N GLN A 126 -6.86 5.83 6.79
CA GLN A 126 -6.40 6.89 7.71
C GLN A 126 -7.49 7.92 8.08
N PHE A 127 -8.68 7.86 7.45
CA PHE A 127 -9.74 8.83 7.71
C PHE A 127 -10.37 8.66 9.09
N PRO A 128 -10.85 9.75 9.71
CA PRO A 128 -11.60 9.67 10.98
C PRO A 128 -12.75 8.64 10.89
N VAL A 129 -13.06 8.00 11.99
CA VAL A 129 -14.02 6.91 12.14
C VAL A 129 -13.51 5.60 11.48
N ILE A 130 -13.01 5.64 10.24
CA ILE A 130 -12.49 4.44 9.55
C ILE A 130 -11.26 3.92 10.29
N ARG A 131 -10.25 4.76 10.57
CA ARG A 131 -9.04 4.33 11.28
C ARG A 131 -9.33 3.81 12.70
N GLU A 132 -10.31 4.41 13.38
CA GLU A 132 -10.70 4.04 14.74
C GLU A 132 -11.34 2.63 14.74
N GLU A 133 -12.31 2.38 13.84
CA GLU A 133 -12.97 1.10 13.70
C GLU A 133 -12.01 0.02 13.14
N LEU A 134 -11.07 0.41 12.26
CA LEU A 134 -10.05 -0.49 11.75
C LEU A 134 -9.13 -0.98 12.88
N LEU A 135 -8.56 -0.08 13.67
CA LEU A 135 -7.68 -0.45 14.78
C LEU A 135 -8.39 -1.31 15.82
N ASP A 136 -9.67 -1.02 16.13
CA ASP A 136 -10.50 -1.84 17.02
C ASP A 136 -10.70 -3.25 16.45
N ALA A 137 -11.01 -3.36 15.15
CA ALA A 137 -11.18 -4.66 14.49
C ALA A 137 -9.88 -5.48 14.48
N LEU A 138 -8.74 -4.84 14.15
CA LEU A 138 -7.44 -5.51 14.12
C LEU A 138 -7.02 -5.97 15.52
N ALA A 139 -7.19 -5.14 16.54
CA ALA A 139 -6.87 -5.50 17.93
C ALA A 139 -7.69 -6.70 18.43
N LYS A 140 -8.97 -6.78 18.05
CA LYS A 140 -9.85 -7.90 18.41
C LYS A 140 -9.52 -9.19 17.67
N ARG A 141 -9.17 -9.10 16.39
CA ARG A 141 -8.91 -10.29 15.55
C ARG A 141 -7.50 -10.85 15.71
N TYR A 142 -6.51 -9.98 15.82
CA TYR A 142 -5.09 -10.32 15.72
C TYR A 142 -4.32 -9.98 17.01
N ALA A 143 -4.96 -10.18 18.16
CA ALA A 143 -4.32 -9.99 19.46
C ALA A 143 -2.96 -10.73 19.51
N GLY A 144 -1.87 -9.98 19.76
CA GLY A 144 -0.52 -10.53 19.84
C GLY A 144 0.32 -10.42 18.56
N ARG A 145 -0.28 -10.31 17.36
CA ARG A 145 0.44 -10.08 16.11
C ARG A 145 -0.39 -9.19 15.18
N LEU A 146 -0.38 -7.89 15.44
CA LEU A 146 -1.08 -6.93 14.60
C LEU A 146 -0.41 -6.82 13.23
N PRO A 147 -1.19 -6.72 12.12
CA PRO A 147 -0.68 -6.30 10.83
C PRO A 147 0.01 -4.93 10.95
N TRP A 148 1.06 -4.69 10.14
CA TRP A 148 1.58 -3.34 10.06
C TRP A 148 0.63 -2.45 9.24
N LEU A 149 0.67 -1.13 9.48
CA LEU A 149 -0.21 -0.16 8.82
C LEU A 149 0.60 0.80 7.97
N ARG A 150 0.08 1.14 6.78
CA ARG A 150 0.71 2.11 5.89
C ARG A 150 0.54 3.52 6.45
N ASP A 151 1.64 4.16 6.82
CA ASP A 151 1.72 5.60 7.01
C ASP A 151 1.97 6.28 5.66
N THR A 152 1.18 7.31 5.35
CA THR A 152 1.30 8.07 4.09
C THR A 152 2.13 9.34 4.23
N LYS A 153 2.85 9.51 5.33
CA LYS A 153 3.74 10.66 5.53
C LYS A 153 4.88 10.59 4.51
N PRO A 154 4.98 11.58 3.59
CA PRO A 154 6.00 11.53 2.55
C PRO A 154 7.40 11.59 3.14
N THR A 155 8.35 10.88 2.51
CA THR A 155 9.78 11.14 2.70
C THR A 155 10.12 12.55 2.23
N ARG A 156 11.35 13.03 2.50
CA ARG A 156 11.81 14.29 1.93
C ARG A 156 11.66 14.22 0.39
N MET A 157 11.01 15.21 -0.20
CA MET A 157 10.81 15.24 -1.64
C MET A 157 11.76 16.25 -2.29
N SER A 158 12.34 15.81 -3.41
CA SER A 158 13.18 16.65 -4.24
C SER A 158 12.38 17.83 -4.84
N SER A 159 13.03 19.00 -4.94
CA SER A 159 12.46 20.15 -5.65
C SER A 159 12.34 19.94 -7.17
N VAL A 160 13.00 18.91 -7.71
CA VAL A 160 12.90 18.49 -9.12
C VAL A 160 11.52 17.91 -9.43
N LEU A 161 10.85 17.28 -8.44
CA LEU A 161 9.49 16.80 -8.63
C LEU A 161 8.52 17.99 -8.80
N PRO A 162 7.53 17.89 -9.71
CA PRO A 162 6.53 18.93 -9.92
C PRO A 162 5.85 19.35 -8.62
N PHE A 163 5.60 20.66 -8.47
CA PHE A 163 4.97 21.21 -7.27
C PHE A 163 3.65 20.49 -6.94
N MET A 164 2.81 20.21 -7.94
CA MET A 164 1.52 19.56 -7.75
C MET A 164 1.66 18.13 -7.20
N GLN A 165 2.69 17.38 -7.58
CA GLN A 165 2.94 16.04 -7.01
C GLN A 165 3.35 16.15 -5.54
N ARG A 166 4.24 17.08 -5.22
CA ARG A 166 4.62 17.35 -3.82
C ARG A 166 3.43 17.79 -2.99
N PHE A 167 2.60 18.67 -3.53
CA PHE A 167 1.37 19.14 -2.90
C PHE A 167 0.39 17.98 -2.67
N LYS A 168 0.14 17.14 -3.68
CA LYS A 168 -0.74 15.96 -3.56
C LYS A 168 -0.28 15.02 -2.45
N ALA A 169 1.01 14.71 -2.36
CA ALA A 169 1.54 13.85 -1.31
C ALA A 169 1.34 14.44 0.09
N HIS A 170 1.48 15.76 0.25
CA HIS A 170 1.21 16.42 1.53
C HIS A 170 -0.28 16.45 1.87
N VAL A 171 -1.15 16.66 0.88
CA VAL A 171 -2.61 16.58 1.07
C VAL A 171 -3.01 15.18 1.52
N ILE A 172 -2.51 14.13 0.86
CA ILE A 172 -2.77 12.73 1.26
C ILE A 172 -2.37 12.53 2.72
N SER A 173 -1.17 12.94 3.11
CA SER A 173 -0.70 12.81 4.50
C SER A 173 -1.55 13.62 5.48
N ALA A 174 -1.94 14.83 5.13
CA ALA A 174 -2.78 15.70 5.97
C ALA A 174 -4.18 15.12 6.23
N LEU A 175 -4.64 14.20 5.38
CA LEU A 175 -5.91 13.49 5.55
C LEU A 175 -5.87 12.37 6.61
N GLY A 176 -4.95 12.43 7.59
CA GLY A 176 -5.04 11.63 8.81
C GLY A 176 -3.83 10.78 9.17
N SER A 177 -2.72 10.83 8.40
CA SER A 177 -1.50 10.04 8.64
C SER A 177 -0.99 10.19 10.08
N ALA A 178 -0.80 11.42 10.57
CA ALA A 178 -0.27 11.66 11.91
C ALA A 178 -1.12 11.03 13.02
N GLU A 179 -2.44 11.12 12.90
CA GLU A 179 -3.36 10.55 13.89
C GLU A 179 -3.44 9.03 13.78
N LEU A 180 -3.40 8.47 12.56
CA LEU A 180 -3.29 7.02 12.37
C LEU A 180 -2.02 6.49 13.06
N VAL A 181 -0.87 7.12 12.83
CA VAL A 181 0.41 6.71 13.44
C VAL A 181 0.35 6.79 14.97
N ARG A 182 -0.23 7.86 15.52
CA ARG A 182 -0.39 8.00 16.96
C ARG A 182 -1.21 6.86 17.58
N LEU A 183 -2.36 6.55 16.97
CA LEU A 183 -3.26 5.50 17.43
C LEU A 183 -2.65 4.09 17.20
N ALA A 184 -1.99 3.87 16.07
CA ALA A 184 -1.31 2.62 15.76
C ALA A 184 -0.23 2.29 16.81
N LYS A 185 0.60 3.29 17.17
CA LYS A 185 1.61 3.14 18.23
C LYS A 185 1.00 2.82 19.59
N GLN A 186 -0.14 3.43 19.92
CA GLN A 186 -0.85 3.13 21.17
C GLN A 186 -1.40 1.71 21.21
N SER A 187 -1.83 1.16 20.08
CA SER A 187 -2.28 -0.23 19.97
C SER A 187 -1.13 -1.25 19.84
N GLY A 188 0.12 -0.78 19.69
CA GLY A 188 1.28 -1.64 19.47
C GLY A 188 1.45 -2.09 18.02
N ALA A 189 0.73 -1.50 17.06
CA ALA A 189 0.91 -1.76 15.64
C ALA A 189 2.15 -1.04 15.09
N VAL A 190 2.84 -1.69 14.15
CA VAL A 190 3.98 -1.12 13.44
C VAL A 190 3.50 -0.29 12.25
N VAL A 191 4.21 0.77 11.92
CA VAL A 191 4.01 1.58 10.72
C VAL A 191 5.33 1.75 9.97
N ASN A 192 5.28 2.00 8.67
CA ASN A 192 6.47 2.30 7.87
C ASN A 192 7.09 3.68 8.21
N ASP A 193 8.35 3.88 7.86
CA ASP A 193 9.09 5.13 8.09
C ASP A 193 9.22 5.97 6.81
N GLY A 194 8.10 6.47 6.32
CA GLY A 194 8.01 7.32 5.14
C GLY A 194 7.36 6.65 3.94
N PHE A 195 6.81 7.48 3.06
CA PHE A 195 5.97 7.07 1.94
C PHE A 195 6.39 7.78 0.65
N MET A 196 6.40 7.04 -0.46
CA MET A 196 6.78 7.48 -1.80
C MET A 196 5.82 6.86 -2.83
N GLY A 197 5.85 7.38 -4.06
CA GLY A 197 5.06 6.83 -5.16
C GLY A 197 3.73 7.54 -5.40
N ALA A 198 3.39 8.57 -4.62
CA ALA A 198 2.18 9.36 -4.86
C ALA A 198 2.42 10.38 -5.97
N TYR A 199 1.76 10.21 -7.11
CA TYR A 199 1.78 11.16 -8.22
C TYR A 199 0.40 11.30 -8.88
N ASP A 200 0.27 12.18 -9.85
CA ASP A 200 -1.01 12.46 -10.50
C ASP A 200 -1.04 11.86 -11.90
N PHE A 201 -1.71 10.74 -12.04
CA PHE A 201 -1.90 10.06 -13.33
C PHE A 201 -2.78 10.85 -14.31
N SER A 202 -3.62 11.77 -13.84
CA SER A 202 -4.56 12.53 -14.69
C SER A 202 -3.95 13.74 -15.40
N ARG A 203 -2.65 14.01 -15.17
CA ARG A 203 -1.93 15.19 -15.70
C ARG A 203 -0.62 14.78 -16.32
N PRO A 204 -0.08 15.56 -17.29
CA PRO A 204 1.27 15.36 -17.77
C PRO A 204 2.27 15.36 -16.59
N HIS A 205 3.07 14.33 -16.51
CA HIS A 205 4.11 14.16 -15.47
C HIS A 205 5.42 13.71 -16.11
N PRO A 206 6.57 13.89 -15.44
CA PRO A 206 7.84 13.32 -15.89
C PRO A 206 7.75 11.81 -16.07
N ALA A 207 8.59 11.23 -16.94
CA ALA A 207 8.68 9.78 -17.07
C ALA A 207 8.83 9.10 -15.69
N TYR A 208 8.16 7.98 -15.49
CA TYR A 208 8.13 7.29 -14.20
C TYR A 208 9.54 6.99 -13.65
N LEU A 209 10.48 6.59 -14.53
CA LEU A 209 11.88 6.36 -14.16
C LEU A 209 12.53 7.60 -13.53
N THR A 210 12.23 8.79 -14.03
CA THR A 210 12.76 10.06 -13.49
C THR A 210 12.21 10.32 -12.09
N MET A 211 10.89 10.15 -11.91
CA MET A 211 10.24 10.32 -10.61
C MET A 211 10.76 9.31 -9.60
N LEU A 212 10.86 8.04 -10.01
CA LEU A 212 11.39 6.95 -9.21
C LEU A 212 12.82 7.25 -8.73
N GLY A 213 13.68 7.72 -9.62
CA GLY A 213 15.03 8.14 -9.26
C GLY A 213 15.06 9.23 -8.18
N GLU A 214 14.17 10.22 -8.27
CA GLU A 214 14.06 11.28 -7.27
C GLU A 214 13.52 10.77 -5.93
N TRP A 215 12.55 9.88 -5.92
CA TRP A 215 12.04 9.28 -4.67
C TRP A 215 13.11 8.44 -3.97
N LEU A 216 13.81 7.58 -4.73
CA LEU A 216 14.81 6.66 -4.17
C LEU A 216 16.02 7.37 -3.56
N LYS A 217 16.39 8.57 -4.02
CA LYS A 217 17.43 9.43 -3.38
C LYS A 217 17.09 9.73 -1.91
N HIS A 218 15.80 9.78 -1.58
CA HIS A 218 15.31 10.16 -0.25
C HIS A 218 14.68 8.99 0.51
N ALA A 219 14.75 7.78 -0.04
CA ALA A 219 14.27 6.57 0.63
C ALA A 219 15.06 6.32 1.92
N ARG A 220 14.36 5.92 2.98
CA ARG A 220 14.92 5.52 4.26
C ARG A 220 14.75 4.03 4.46
N ALA A 221 15.44 3.48 5.44
CA ALA A 221 15.10 2.15 5.92
C ALA A 221 13.62 2.10 6.30
N ASN A 222 12.94 1.02 5.91
CA ASN A 222 11.51 0.79 6.21
C ASN A 222 10.51 1.79 5.59
N SER A 223 10.93 2.63 4.64
CA SER A 223 9.98 3.41 3.86
C SER A 223 9.24 2.53 2.83
N VAL A 224 8.05 2.95 2.43
CA VAL A 224 7.22 2.27 1.42
C VAL A 224 7.22 3.08 0.13
N LEU A 225 7.55 2.43 -0.99
CA LEU A 225 7.25 2.88 -2.34
C LEU A 225 5.96 2.21 -2.80
N MET A 226 4.91 2.98 -2.98
CA MET A 226 3.63 2.54 -3.57
C MET A 226 3.75 2.52 -5.09
N THR A 227 3.24 1.47 -5.72
CA THR A 227 3.20 1.31 -7.18
C THR A 227 1.89 0.66 -7.61
N HIS A 228 1.56 0.79 -8.91
CA HIS A 228 0.34 0.22 -9.49
C HIS A 228 0.66 -0.47 -10.84
N PRO A 229 1.55 -1.46 -10.88
CA PRO A 229 1.98 -2.06 -12.13
C PRO A 229 0.89 -2.88 -12.82
N ALA A 230 0.89 -2.90 -14.17
CA ALA A 230 0.12 -3.82 -14.99
C ALA A 230 0.92 -4.26 -16.20
N GLN A 231 0.88 -5.54 -16.58
CA GLN A 231 1.49 -6.03 -17.82
C GLN A 231 0.73 -5.52 -19.05
N TYR A 232 -0.58 -5.50 -18.95
CA TYR A 232 -1.53 -4.94 -19.90
C TYR A 232 -2.73 -4.39 -19.15
N ALA A 233 -3.50 -3.55 -19.79
CA ALA A 233 -4.66 -2.91 -19.20
C ALA A 233 -5.83 -2.99 -20.16
N SER A 234 -7.04 -3.24 -19.65
CA SER A 234 -8.27 -3.05 -20.41
C SER A 234 -8.57 -1.54 -20.54
N ASP A 235 -9.46 -1.18 -21.45
CA ASP A 235 -9.93 0.20 -21.60
C ASP A 235 -10.70 0.71 -20.35
N GLN A 236 -11.08 -0.20 -19.45
CA GLN A 236 -11.79 0.12 -18.21
C GLN A 236 -10.85 0.38 -17.04
N LEU A 237 -9.61 -0.10 -17.13
CA LEU A 237 -8.62 0.10 -16.06
C LEU A 237 -8.11 1.54 -16.07
N ALA A 238 -8.41 2.26 -15.00
CA ALA A 238 -7.92 3.62 -14.85
C ALA A 238 -6.38 3.67 -14.93
N PHE A 239 -5.87 4.64 -15.70
CA PHE A 239 -4.42 4.89 -15.83
C PHE A 239 -3.61 3.73 -16.42
N GLY A 240 -4.21 2.94 -17.31
CA GLY A 240 -3.59 1.72 -17.84
C GLY A 240 -2.20 1.93 -18.42
N GLN A 241 -1.96 3.03 -19.16
CA GLN A 241 -0.64 3.35 -19.75
C GLN A 241 0.42 3.60 -18.67
N ASP A 242 0.07 4.36 -17.63
CA ASP A 242 1.00 4.62 -16.53
C ASP A 242 1.33 3.35 -15.75
N ARG A 243 0.33 2.48 -15.54
CA ARG A 243 0.52 1.18 -14.89
C ARG A 243 1.46 0.27 -15.69
N MET A 244 1.35 0.25 -17.01
CA MET A 244 2.26 -0.50 -17.89
C MET A 244 3.67 0.09 -17.85
N GLU A 245 3.81 1.41 -17.78
CA GLU A 245 5.13 2.05 -17.63
C GLU A 245 5.76 1.73 -16.27
N GLU A 246 4.98 1.73 -15.17
CA GLU A 246 5.47 1.28 -13.87
C GLU A 246 6.00 -0.15 -13.92
N TYR A 247 5.24 -1.09 -14.53
CA TYR A 247 5.66 -2.47 -14.69
C TYR A 247 6.97 -2.57 -15.48
N ARG A 248 7.06 -1.89 -16.62
CA ARG A 248 8.25 -1.89 -17.47
C ARG A 248 9.49 -1.38 -16.74
N VAL A 249 9.35 -0.29 -15.99
CA VAL A 249 10.46 0.33 -15.25
C VAL A 249 10.90 -0.55 -14.08
N LEU A 250 9.95 -1.05 -13.27
CA LEU A 250 10.26 -1.89 -12.11
C LEU A 250 10.91 -3.23 -12.51
N GLY A 251 10.47 -3.82 -13.63
CA GLY A 251 11.06 -5.05 -14.18
C GLY A 251 12.42 -4.83 -14.85
N GLY A 252 12.74 -3.60 -15.25
CA GLY A 252 13.93 -3.25 -16.03
C GLY A 252 15.25 -3.21 -15.24
N ALA A 253 16.36 -3.12 -15.99
CA ALA A 253 17.70 -2.99 -15.43
C ALA A 253 17.90 -1.64 -14.71
N ASP A 254 17.27 -0.58 -15.21
CA ASP A 254 17.38 0.78 -14.65
C ASP A 254 16.95 0.83 -13.18
N PHE A 255 15.91 0.08 -12.80
CA PHE A 255 15.50 0.01 -11.40
C PHE A 255 16.58 -0.65 -10.52
N ALA A 256 17.19 -1.74 -10.98
CA ALA A 256 18.29 -2.39 -10.25
C ALA A 256 19.48 -1.45 -10.08
N GLU A 257 19.78 -0.66 -11.10
CA GLU A 257 20.84 0.35 -11.06
C GLU A 257 20.54 1.47 -10.07
N LEU A 258 19.28 1.95 -10.06
CA LEU A 258 18.82 2.95 -9.09
C LEU A 258 18.92 2.42 -7.65
N LEU A 259 18.55 1.16 -7.39
CA LEU A 259 18.69 0.53 -6.08
C LEU A 259 20.15 0.50 -5.62
N THR A 260 21.05 0.02 -6.49
CA THR A 260 22.48 -0.06 -6.20
C THR A 260 23.07 1.32 -5.93
N ARG A 261 22.79 2.30 -6.79
CA ARG A 261 23.27 3.70 -6.67
C ARG A 261 22.85 4.36 -5.36
N ASN A 262 21.63 4.06 -4.89
CA ASN A 262 21.08 4.64 -3.67
C ASN A 262 21.31 3.77 -2.42
N HIS A 263 22.06 2.67 -2.53
CA HIS A 263 22.30 1.70 -1.46
C HIS A 263 20.99 1.21 -0.82
N LEU A 264 20.06 0.74 -1.65
CA LEU A 264 18.76 0.24 -1.26
C LEU A 264 18.62 -1.24 -1.60
N VAL A 265 17.87 -1.98 -0.77
CA VAL A 265 17.47 -3.35 -1.04
C VAL A 265 15.97 -3.50 -0.80
N VAL A 266 15.27 -4.13 -1.78
CA VAL A 266 13.84 -4.44 -1.65
C VAL A 266 13.67 -5.51 -0.58
N SER A 267 12.85 -5.22 0.43
CA SER A 267 12.68 -6.08 1.60
C SER A 267 11.25 -6.00 2.13
N ARG A 268 10.77 -7.09 2.70
CA ARG A 268 9.52 -7.12 3.45
C ARG A 268 9.66 -6.29 4.74
N LEU A 269 8.52 -5.74 5.19
CA LEU A 269 8.43 -5.14 6.51
C LEU A 269 7.92 -6.21 7.48
N VAL A 270 8.79 -6.78 8.27
CA VAL A 270 8.46 -7.81 9.25
C VAL A 270 8.63 -7.25 10.66
N SER A 271 7.57 -7.28 11.46
CA SER A 271 7.64 -6.98 12.88
C SER A 271 8.00 -8.26 13.64
N GLU A 272 9.25 -8.36 14.14
CA GLU A 272 9.62 -9.39 15.12
C GLU A 272 9.47 -8.82 16.54
N ARG A 273 8.73 -9.51 17.41
CA ARG A 273 8.81 -9.30 18.84
C ARG A 273 10.04 -10.06 19.35
N ASP A 274 11.15 -9.37 19.54
CA ASP A 274 12.15 -9.84 20.50
C ASP A 274 11.77 -9.30 21.89
N GLY A 275 12.18 -9.94 22.94
CA GLY A 275 11.79 -9.61 24.33
C GLY A 275 12.17 -8.19 24.81
N SER A 276 12.69 -7.31 23.95
CA SER A 276 13.15 -5.94 24.23
C SER A 276 12.45 -4.85 23.43
N GLY A 277 11.47 -5.19 22.57
CA GLY A 277 10.75 -4.24 21.71
C GLY A 277 10.62 -4.72 20.26
N PHE A 278 9.82 -4.00 19.48
CA PHE A 278 9.65 -4.29 18.05
C PHE A 278 10.95 -4.00 17.28
N ARG A 279 11.57 -5.01 16.72
CA ARG A 279 12.57 -4.83 15.67
C ARG A 279 11.96 -5.14 14.31
N ILE A 280 12.21 -4.26 13.37
CA ILE A 280 11.91 -4.50 11.96
C ILE A 280 13.08 -5.34 11.42
N SER A 281 12.81 -6.59 11.05
CA SER A 281 13.79 -7.48 10.42
C SER A 281 13.62 -7.39 8.91
N SER A 282 14.68 -7.01 8.22
CA SER A 282 14.81 -7.17 6.77
C SER A 282 15.25 -8.60 6.49
N ARG A 283 14.37 -9.44 5.92
CA ARG A 283 14.78 -10.69 5.29
C ARG A 283 14.92 -10.46 3.79
N PRO A 284 16.02 -10.92 3.17
CA PRO A 284 16.21 -10.84 1.73
C PRO A 284 15.19 -11.69 0.96
#